data_5518ffdbaa03dcd0796c72dc4c21bd73
#
_entry.id   5518ffdbaa03dcd0796c72dc4c21bd73
#
_cell.length_a   1.000
_cell.length_b   1.000
_cell.length_c   1.000
_cell.angle_alpha   90.00
_cell.angle_beta   90.00
_cell.angle_gamma   90.00
#
_symmetry.space_group_name_H-M   'P 1'
#
loop_
_entity.id
_entity.type
_entity.pdbx_description
1 polymer ?
#
loop_
_entity_poly.entity_id
_entity_poly.type
_entity_poly.pdbx_seq_one_letter_code
_entity_poly.pdbx_strand_id
1 'polypeptide(L)'
;MSARRPLKDKSQVAAAIDLLQTDAAVNTGNSGSPLFNMNGEIVGIVTNIMSRSGGSEGLAFAATSNTARRFLLEQKPFWTGIEGRRIDGNLARALNLPQPAGVLVQRVAEGSIASRCGLQSGTLRATVEGEEIILGGDVILAVNGVELNPEESFDELYGQMTRITSGNNLVITVFRQGQTIKLAIPNPQ
;
A
#
# COMPACT_ATOMS: atom_id res chain seq x y z
N MET A 1 -7.72 9.80 -29.05
CA MET A 1 -7.99 10.77 -27.97
C MET A 1 -8.23 9.99 -26.69
N SER A 2 -7.34 10.12 -25.73
CA SER A 2 -7.39 9.36 -24.47
C SER A 2 -8.45 9.93 -23.54
N ALA A 3 -9.17 9.09 -22.80
CA ALA A 3 -10.15 9.50 -21.81
C ALA A 3 -9.51 9.55 -20.41
N ARG A 4 -9.84 10.59 -19.61
CA ARG A 4 -9.58 10.56 -18.17
C ARG A 4 -10.63 9.71 -17.50
N ARG A 5 -10.22 8.69 -16.74
CA ARG A 5 -11.12 7.90 -15.92
C ARG A 5 -10.59 7.82 -14.49
N PRO A 6 -11.41 8.17 -13.48
CA PRO A 6 -11.10 7.77 -12.11
C PRO A 6 -11.23 6.23 -12.02
N LEU A 7 -10.28 5.57 -11.38
CA LEU A 7 -10.42 4.16 -11.04
C LEU A 7 -11.63 3.99 -10.11
N LYS A 8 -12.58 3.18 -10.51
CA LYS A 8 -13.71 2.75 -9.66
C LYS A 8 -13.31 1.57 -8.74
N ASP A 9 -12.04 1.42 -8.42
CA ASP A 9 -11.62 0.41 -7.47
C ASP A 9 -11.72 0.97 -6.06
N LYS A 10 -12.09 0.11 -5.09
CA LYS A 10 -12.44 0.48 -3.72
C LYS A 10 -11.23 0.90 -2.86
N SER A 11 -10.04 1.05 -3.43
CA SER A 11 -8.88 1.59 -2.72
C SER A 11 -8.82 3.11 -2.88
N GLN A 12 -8.66 3.85 -1.80
CA GLN A 12 -8.58 5.33 -1.82
C GLN A 12 -7.32 5.86 -2.52
N VAL A 13 -6.24 5.09 -2.62
CA VAL A 13 -5.07 5.43 -3.45
C VAL A 13 -5.45 5.39 -4.92
N ALA A 14 -6.22 4.38 -5.33
CA ALA A 14 -6.76 4.31 -6.68
C ALA A 14 -7.70 5.50 -6.99
N ALA A 15 -8.48 5.96 -6.00
CA ALA A 15 -9.33 7.16 -6.13
C ALA A 15 -8.51 8.47 -6.16
N ALA A 16 -7.30 8.47 -5.61
CA ALA A 16 -6.39 9.62 -5.59
C ALA A 16 -5.47 9.69 -6.81
N ILE A 17 -5.45 8.64 -7.64
CA ILE A 17 -4.62 8.54 -8.85
C ILE A 17 -5.49 8.87 -10.07
N ASP A 18 -5.23 10.00 -10.69
CA ASP A 18 -5.77 10.29 -12.01
C ASP A 18 -5.04 9.45 -13.05
N LEU A 19 -5.79 8.64 -13.79
CA LEU A 19 -5.24 7.83 -14.87
C LEU A 19 -5.60 8.41 -16.24
N LEU A 20 -4.59 8.41 -17.11
CA LEU A 20 -4.73 8.57 -18.54
C LEU A 20 -4.91 7.20 -19.18
N GLN A 21 -5.99 7.00 -19.90
CA GLN A 21 -6.16 5.86 -20.78
C GLN A 21 -5.55 6.20 -22.13
N THR A 22 -4.73 5.30 -22.67
CA THR A 22 -4.07 5.44 -23.98
C THR A 22 -4.18 4.17 -24.80
N ASP A 23 -4.18 4.34 -26.11
CA ASP A 23 -4.07 3.30 -27.11
C ASP A 23 -2.61 3.07 -27.59
N ALA A 24 -1.66 3.80 -27.00
CA ALA A 24 -0.24 3.54 -27.25
C ALA A 24 0.12 2.08 -26.94
N ALA A 25 1.02 1.52 -27.74
CA ALA A 25 1.47 0.14 -27.59
C ALA A 25 2.31 -0.03 -26.32
N VAL A 26 1.66 -0.32 -25.22
CA VAL A 26 2.29 -0.60 -23.92
C VAL A 26 2.28 -2.11 -23.69
N ASN A 27 3.44 -2.68 -23.37
CA ASN A 27 3.62 -4.09 -23.05
C ASN A 27 4.22 -4.27 -21.66
N THR A 28 4.22 -5.50 -21.17
CA THR A 28 4.95 -5.89 -19.95
C THR A 28 6.41 -5.46 -20.07
N GLY A 29 6.94 -4.79 -19.04
CA GLY A 29 8.27 -4.19 -19.02
C GLY A 29 8.29 -2.68 -19.26
N ASN A 30 7.20 -2.08 -19.77
CA ASN A 30 7.09 -0.63 -19.98
C ASN A 30 6.60 0.13 -18.74
N SER A 31 6.23 -0.55 -17.64
CA SER A 31 5.83 0.11 -16.40
C SER A 31 6.93 1.01 -15.85
N GLY A 32 6.58 2.23 -15.46
CA GLY A 32 7.52 3.27 -15.03
C GLY A 32 8.04 4.15 -16.17
N SER A 33 7.80 3.80 -17.44
CA SER A 33 8.22 4.63 -18.59
C SER A 33 7.37 5.90 -18.70
N PRO A 34 7.95 7.02 -19.13
CA PRO A 34 7.22 8.25 -19.39
C PRO A 34 6.33 8.14 -20.63
N LEU A 35 5.12 8.68 -20.54
CA LEU A 35 4.21 8.90 -21.66
C LEU A 35 4.35 10.35 -22.12
N PHE A 36 4.71 10.55 -23.39
CA PHE A 36 4.90 11.87 -23.98
C PHE A 36 3.68 12.28 -24.83
N ASN A 37 3.41 13.58 -24.88
CA ASN A 37 2.53 14.14 -25.89
C ASN A 37 3.31 14.50 -27.16
N MET A 38 2.61 15.03 -28.18
CA MET A 38 3.23 15.39 -29.46
C MET A 38 4.19 16.60 -29.36
N ASN A 39 4.18 17.31 -28.25
CA ASN A 39 5.11 18.43 -27.99
C ASN A 39 6.38 17.97 -27.24
N GLY A 40 6.52 16.65 -26.93
CA GLY A 40 7.63 16.13 -26.18
C GLY A 40 7.51 16.33 -24.64
N GLU A 41 6.32 16.72 -24.14
CA GLU A 41 6.09 16.89 -22.72
C GLU A 41 5.64 15.57 -22.07
N ILE A 42 6.10 15.30 -20.85
CA ILE A 42 5.66 14.12 -20.08
C ILE A 42 4.25 14.38 -19.53
N VAL A 43 3.28 13.63 -20.03
CA VAL A 43 1.88 13.70 -19.60
C VAL A 43 1.49 12.64 -18.60
N GLY A 44 2.29 11.58 -18.47
CA GLY A 44 2.05 10.51 -17.51
C GLY A 44 3.20 9.53 -17.36
N ILE A 45 3.05 8.62 -16.40
CA ILE A 45 3.94 7.48 -16.16
C ILE A 45 3.14 6.19 -16.33
N VAL A 46 3.60 5.31 -17.20
CA VAL A 46 2.94 4.03 -17.49
C VAL A 46 2.86 3.18 -16.21
N THR A 47 1.67 2.74 -15.82
CA THR A 47 1.46 1.97 -14.59
C THR A 47 0.93 0.57 -14.85
N ASN A 48 -0.02 0.42 -15.76
CA ASN A 48 -0.73 -0.85 -15.97
C ASN A 48 -1.26 -0.98 -17.39
N ILE A 49 -1.47 -2.24 -17.82
CA ILE A 49 -2.22 -2.60 -19.01
C ILE A 49 -3.43 -3.43 -18.60
N MET A 50 -4.57 -3.23 -19.26
CA MET A 50 -5.66 -4.20 -19.21
C MET A 50 -5.50 -5.14 -20.40
N SER A 51 -5.02 -6.34 -20.15
CA SER A 51 -4.82 -7.35 -21.18
C SER A 51 -5.14 -8.73 -20.61
N ARG A 52 -5.79 -9.55 -21.42
CA ARG A 52 -6.00 -10.97 -21.11
C ARG A 52 -4.79 -11.83 -21.49
N SER A 53 -3.98 -11.35 -22.43
CA SER A 53 -2.84 -12.07 -22.99
C SER A 53 -1.47 -11.61 -22.43
N GLY A 54 -1.45 -10.54 -21.62
CA GLY A 54 -0.21 -9.91 -21.12
C GLY A 54 0.45 -8.96 -22.12
N GLY A 55 -0.11 -8.82 -23.35
CA GLY A 55 0.36 -7.89 -24.39
C GLY A 55 -0.60 -6.71 -24.58
N SER A 56 -0.21 -5.75 -25.43
CA SER A 56 -1.06 -4.60 -25.75
C SER A 56 -2.31 -5.02 -26.51
N GLU A 57 -3.48 -4.82 -25.93
CA GLU A 57 -4.79 -4.98 -26.58
C GLU A 57 -5.40 -3.60 -26.90
N GLY A 58 -4.57 -2.56 -27.00
CA GLY A 58 -5.02 -1.20 -27.32
C GLY A 58 -5.62 -0.46 -26.11
N LEU A 59 -5.42 -0.97 -24.89
CA LEU A 59 -5.91 -0.34 -23.67
C LEU A 59 -4.82 -0.36 -22.59
N ALA A 60 -4.18 0.79 -22.39
CA ALA A 60 -3.17 0.98 -21.37
C ALA A 60 -3.50 2.18 -20.47
N PHE A 61 -2.93 2.21 -19.29
CA PHE A 61 -3.11 3.27 -18.32
C PHE A 61 -1.78 3.84 -17.85
N ALA A 62 -1.76 5.15 -17.70
CA ALA A 62 -0.63 5.88 -17.13
C ALA A 62 -1.14 6.80 -16.01
N ALA A 63 -0.44 6.86 -14.89
CA ALA A 63 -0.68 7.90 -13.90
C ALA A 63 -0.36 9.26 -14.51
N THR A 64 -1.22 10.28 -14.30
CA THR A 64 -0.97 11.62 -14.84
C THR A 64 0.34 12.20 -14.31
N SER A 65 1.00 13.06 -15.08
CA SER A 65 2.20 13.78 -14.60
C SER A 65 1.93 14.61 -13.35
N ASN A 66 0.73 15.12 -13.16
CA ASN A 66 0.33 15.81 -11.93
C ASN A 66 0.27 14.87 -10.73
N THR A 67 -0.28 13.66 -10.91
CA THR A 67 -0.27 12.61 -9.89
C THR A 67 1.17 12.22 -9.54
N ALA A 68 2.01 11.96 -10.55
CA ALA A 68 3.41 11.61 -10.35
C ALA A 68 4.17 12.72 -9.59
N ARG A 69 3.99 13.99 -9.98
CA ARG A 69 4.59 15.14 -9.27
C ARG A 69 4.18 15.16 -7.81
N ARG A 70 2.88 15.04 -7.53
CA ARG A 70 2.35 15.05 -6.18
C ARG A 70 2.98 13.97 -5.31
N PHE A 71 3.02 12.73 -5.79
CA PHE A 71 3.53 11.59 -5.00
C PHE A 71 5.05 11.50 -4.95
N LEU A 72 5.76 11.92 -5.99
CA LEU A 72 7.21 11.76 -6.06
C LEU A 72 7.99 13.00 -5.61
N LEU A 73 7.43 14.20 -5.79
CA LEU A 73 8.15 15.45 -5.54
C LEU A 73 7.57 16.28 -4.39
N GLU A 74 6.25 16.28 -4.22
CA GLU A 74 5.57 17.16 -3.25
C GLU A 74 5.22 16.42 -1.95
N GLN A 75 4.81 15.17 -2.03
CA GLN A 75 4.53 14.33 -0.87
C GLN A 75 5.74 13.45 -0.59
N LYS A 76 6.50 13.74 0.47
CA LYS A 76 7.53 12.80 0.92
C LYS A 76 6.83 11.50 1.34
N PRO A 77 7.07 10.37 0.68
CA PRO A 77 6.48 9.11 1.09
C PRO A 77 6.97 8.78 2.50
N PHE A 78 6.03 8.58 3.43
CA PHE A 78 6.35 8.12 4.77
C PHE A 78 6.71 6.63 4.67
N TRP A 79 8.00 6.35 4.54
CA TRP A 79 8.49 4.97 4.51
C TRP A 79 8.58 4.42 5.93
N THR A 80 7.68 3.51 6.27
CA THR A 80 7.68 2.84 7.58
C THR A 80 8.70 1.72 7.66
N GLY A 81 9.05 1.12 6.52
CA GLY A 81 9.85 -0.10 6.44
C GLY A 81 9.07 -1.38 6.71
N ILE A 82 7.75 -1.32 6.65
CA ILE A 82 6.86 -2.48 6.87
C ILE A 82 6.43 -3.04 5.52
N GLU A 83 6.62 -4.35 5.34
CA GLU A 83 5.89 -5.13 4.35
C GLU A 83 4.77 -5.88 5.09
N GLY A 84 3.55 -5.48 4.85
CA GLY A 84 2.38 -5.99 5.55
C GLY A 84 1.37 -6.60 4.59
N ARG A 85 0.59 -7.56 5.09
CA ARG A 85 -0.56 -8.12 4.39
C ARG A 85 -1.80 -7.94 5.24
N ARG A 86 -2.86 -7.44 4.64
CA ARG A 86 -4.16 -7.42 5.29
C ARG A 86 -4.64 -8.85 5.52
N ILE A 87 -5.18 -9.09 6.69
CA ILE A 87 -5.82 -10.34 7.07
C ILE A 87 -7.18 -10.06 7.68
N ASP A 88 -8.16 -10.84 7.27
CA ASP A 88 -9.53 -10.80 7.77
C ASP A 88 -10.17 -12.20 7.72
N GLY A 89 -11.47 -12.30 8.03
CA GLY A 89 -12.27 -13.50 7.85
C GLY A 89 -11.69 -14.75 8.51
N ASN A 90 -11.46 -15.80 7.71
CA ASN A 90 -10.99 -17.10 8.19
C ASN A 90 -9.57 -17.05 8.73
N LEU A 91 -8.68 -16.28 8.10
CA LEU A 91 -7.29 -16.18 8.51
C LEU A 91 -7.16 -15.41 9.83
N ALA A 92 -7.91 -14.33 10.01
CA ALA A 92 -7.94 -13.61 11.28
C ALA A 92 -8.43 -14.49 12.43
N ARG A 93 -9.47 -15.31 12.20
CA ARG A 93 -9.97 -16.28 13.17
C ARG A 93 -8.95 -17.38 13.48
N ALA A 94 -8.30 -17.93 12.45
CA ALA A 94 -7.28 -18.98 12.61
C ALA A 94 -6.08 -18.49 13.44
N LEU A 95 -5.75 -17.19 13.35
CA LEU A 95 -4.70 -16.56 14.14
C LEU A 95 -5.19 -16.04 15.51
N ASN A 96 -6.46 -16.30 15.88
CA ASN A 96 -7.09 -15.86 17.13
C ASN A 96 -6.98 -14.34 17.36
N LEU A 97 -7.16 -13.53 16.31
CA LEU A 97 -7.17 -12.09 16.48
C LEU A 97 -8.33 -11.65 17.38
N PRO A 98 -8.11 -10.63 18.23
CA PRO A 98 -9.17 -10.08 19.09
C PRO A 98 -10.22 -9.25 18.32
N GLN A 99 -9.99 -9.01 17.04
CA GLN A 99 -10.87 -8.23 16.14
C GLN A 99 -10.93 -8.87 14.74
N PRO A 100 -11.94 -8.48 13.90
CA PRO A 100 -12.20 -9.17 12.62
C PRO A 100 -11.13 -8.98 11.56
N ALA A 101 -10.27 -7.95 11.67
CA ALA A 101 -9.24 -7.66 10.68
C ALA A 101 -7.97 -7.09 11.31
N GLY A 102 -6.86 -7.14 10.55
CA GLY A 102 -5.60 -6.55 10.93
C GLY A 102 -4.62 -6.54 9.76
N VAL A 103 -3.43 -6.00 9.99
CA VAL A 103 -2.32 -6.06 9.04
C VAL A 103 -1.21 -6.94 9.62
N LEU A 104 -1.05 -8.12 9.05
CA LEU A 104 0.04 -9.04 9.37
C LEU A 104 1.36 -8.46 8.85
N VAL A 105 2.30 -8.23 9.75
CA VAL A 105 3.65 -7.76 9.43
C VAL A 105 4.47 -8.95 8.93
N GLN A 106 4.75 -8.98 7.64
CA GLN A 106 5.52 -10.06 7.03
C GLN A 106 7.02 -9.78 7.14
N ARG A 107 7.43 -8.54 6.82
CA ARG A 107 8.82 -8.09 6.92
C ARG A 107 8.92 -6.70 7.50
N VAL A 108 10.01 -6.46 8.20
CA VAL A 108 10.41 -5.14 8.71
C VAL A 108 11.83 -4.88 8.22
N ALA A 109 12.02 -3.80 7.47
CA ALA A 109 13.33 -3.44 6.96
C ALA A 109 14.25 -3.02 8.12
N GLU A 110 15.46 -3.54 8.13
CA GLU A 110 16.48 -3.21 9.13
C GLU A 110 16.80 -1.71 9.11
N GLY A 111 16.99 -1.12 10.30
CA GLY A 111 17.24 0.32 10.43
C GLY A 111 16.05 1.22 10.15
N SER A 112 14.89 0.67 9.74
CA SER A 112 13.65 1.44 9.53
C SER A 112 13.09 1.97 10.84
N ILE A 113 12.11 2.88 10.74
CA ILE A 113 11.36 3.38 11.88
C ILE A 113 10.65 2.23 12.60
N ALA A 114 10.00 1.34 11.86
CA ALA A 114 9.32 0.17 12.39
C ALA A 114 10.25 -0.76 13.17
N SER A 115 11.46 -1.01 12.63
CA SER A 115 12.48 -1.81 13.31
C SER A 115 12.92 -1.17 14.65
N ARG A 116 13.16 0.14 14.66
CA ARG A 116 13.55 0.86 15.88
C ARG A 116 12.45 0.92 16.95
N CYS A 117 11.20 0.82 16.55
CA CYS A 117 10.05 0.75 17.46
C CYS A 117 9.79 -0.66 17.99
N GLY A 118 10.58 -1.65 17.56
CA GLY A 118 10.47 -3.02 18.03
C GLY A 118 9.33 -3.81 17.37
N LEU A 119 8.87 -3.40 16.17
CA LEU A 119 7.95 -4.19 15.37
C LEU A 119 8.63 -5.46 14.89
N GLN A 120 7.95 -6.60 14.98
CA GLN A 120 8.52 -7.92 14.68
C GLN A 120 8.06 -8.45 13.33
N SER A 121 9.03 -8.93 12.53
CA SER A 121 8.79 -9.62 11.26
C SER A 121 8.24 -11.03 11.48
N GLY A 122 7.52 -11.55 10.50
CA GLY A 122 7.21 -12.96 10.38
C GLY A 122 8.47 -13.80 10.12
N THR A 123 8.41 -15.06 10.51
CA THR A 123 9.52 -16.03 10.37
C THR A 123 9.09 -17.32 9.69
N LEU A 124 7.79 -17.63 9.67
CA LEU A 124 7.26 -18.89 9.15
C LEU A 124 6.62 -18.65 7.78
N ARG A 125 7.20 -19.22 6.73
CA ARG A 125 6.59 -19.23 5.40
C ARG A 125 5.44 -20.22 5.34
N ALA A 126 4.31 -19.81 4.80
CA ALA A 126 3.12 -20.64 4.61
C ALA A 126 2.46 -20.29 3.28
N THR A 127 1.68 -21.20 2.73
CA THR A 127 0.82 -20.95 1.57
C THR A 127 -0.63 -20.94 2.03
N VAL A 128 -1.32 -19.83 1.83
CA VAL A 128 -2.74 -19.65 2.16
C VAL A 128 -3.48 -19.22 0.91
N GLU A 129 -4.48 -20.01 0.51
CA GLU A 129 -5.27 -19.75 -0.70
C GLU A 129 -4.44 -19.62 -1.99
N GLY A 130 -3.31 -20.34 -2.05
CA GLY A 130 -2.40 -20.32 -3.21
C GLY A 130 -1.37 -19.18 -3.21
N GLU A 131 -1.39 -18.31 -2.20
CA GLU A 131 -0.43 -17.21 -2.06
C GLU A 131 0.57 -17.49 -0.91
N GLU A 132 1.86 -17.18 -1.15
CA GLU A 132 2.88 -17.21 -0.11
C GLU A 132 2.67 -16.07 0.89
N ILE A 133 2.68 -16.40 2.17
CA ILE A 133 2.64 -15.44 3.27
C ILE A 133 3.70 -15.79 4.32
N ILE A 134 4.13 -14.80 5.10
CA ILE A 134 5.07 -15.00 6.20
C ILE A 134 4.33 -14.74 7.51
N LEU A 135 4.14 -15.83 8.27
CA LEU A 135 3.45 -15.83 9.56
C LEU A 135 4.42 -15.62 10.72
N GLY A 136 3.87 -15.38 11.92
CA GLY A 136 4.64 -15.27 13.17
C GLY A 136 5.13 -13.85 13.48
N GLY A 137 4.90 -12.90 12.58
CA GLY A 137 5.11 -11.48 12.86
C GLY A 137 3.95 -10.87 13.64
N ASP A 138 4.13 -9.61 14.02
CA ASP A 138 3.06 -8.80 14.63
C ASP A 138 1.85 -8.68 13.71
N VAL A 139 0.68 -8.52 14.30
CA VAL A 139 -0.50 -8.08 13.56
C VAL A 139 -0.89 -6.70 14.06
N ILE A 140 -0.82 -5.70 13.21
CA ILE A 140 -1.28 -4.34 13.52
C ILE A 140 -2.80 -4.38 13.60
N LEU A 141 -3.33 -3.96 14.73
CA LEU A 141 -4.77 -3.92 15.02
C LEU A 141 -5.35 -2.51 14.92
N ALA A 142 -4.60 -1.51 15.37
CA ALA A 142 -5.03 -0.12 15.39
C ALA A 142 -3.86 0.84 15.21
N VAL A 143 -4.15 2.02 14.70
CA VAL A 143 -3.23 3.16 14.60
C VAL A 143 -3.84 4.35 15.31
N ASN A 144 -3.15 4.91 16.30
CA ASN A 144 -3.63 5.99 17.18
C ASN A 144 -5.03 5.74 17.79
N GLY A 145 -5.31 4.49 18.11
CA GLY A 145 -6.59 4.08 18.70
C GLY A 145 -7.72 3.87 17.69
N VAL A 146 -7.47 4.13 16.40
CA VAL A 146 -8.42 3.80 15.32
C VAL A 146 -8.18 2.35 14.91
N GLU A 147 -9.15 1.48 15.17
CA GLU A 147 -9.10 0.06 14.82
C GLU A 147 -9.19 -0.14 13.31
N LEU A 148 -8.47 -1.15 12.82
CA LEU A 148 -8.53 -1.55 11.42
C LEU A 148 -9.84 -2.29 11.14
N ASN A 149 -10.67 -1.70 10.29
CA ASN A 149 -11.95 -2.27 9.89
C ASN A 149 -11.76 -3.16 8.65
N PRO A 150 -12.49 -4.31 8.52
CA PRO A 150 -12.49 -5.13 7.30
C PRO A 150 -12.86 -4.35 6.03
N GLU A 151 -13.65 -3.28 6.16
CA GLU A 151 -14.09 -2.44 5.04
C GLU A 151 -13.09 -1.33 4.69
N GLU A 152 -12.14 -0.99 5.58
CA GLU A 152 -11.11 0.00 5.30
C GLU A 152 -10.00 -0.56 4.43
N SER A 153 -9.60 0.19 3.42
CA SER A 153 -8.47 -0.17 2.58
C SER A 153 -7.13 0.10 3.31
N PHE A 154 -6.07 -0.61 2.90
CA PHE A 154 -4.70 -0.34 3.37
C PHE A 154 -4.30 1.13 3.14
N ASP A 155 -4.87 1.75 2.16
CA ASP A 155 -4.64 3.12 1.74
C ASP A 155 -5.28 4.16 2.66
N GLU A 156 -6.43 3.84 3.26
CA GLU A 156 -7.04 4.67 4.31
C GLU A 156 -6.17 4.68 5.54
N LEU A 157 -5.66 3.51 5.93
CA LEU A 157 -4.70 3.36 7.01
C LEU A 157 -3.41 4.15 6.71
N TYR A 158 -2.85 4.00 5.50
CA TYR A 158 -1.67 4.75 5.08
C TYR A 158 -1.94 6.25 5.04
N GLY A 159 -3.12 6.67 4.57
CA GLY A 159 -3.55 8.06 4.58
C GLY A 159 -3.70 8.63 6.00
N GLN A 160 -4.17 7.84 6.97
CA GLN A 160 -4.21 8.23 8.37
C GLN A 160 -2.79 8.35 8.94
N MET A 161 -1.91 7.40 8.65
CA MET A 161 -0.51 7.44 9.07
C MET A 161 0.24 8.66 8.53
N THR A 162 -0.01 9.06 7.28
CA THR A 162 0.64 10.22 6.66
C THR A 162 0.09 11.57 7.15
N ARG A 163 -1.16 11.64 7.58
CA ARG A 163 -1.76 12.88 8.14
C ARG A 163 -1.25 13.22 9.54
N ILE A 164 -0.69 12.25 10.25
CA ILE A 164 -0.21 12.41 11.64
C ILE A 164 1.23 12.96 11.69
N THR A 165 1.86 13.21 10.55
CA THR A 165 3.27 13.64 10.42
C THR A 165 3.59 15.04 10.98
N SER A 166 2.68 15.71 11.65
CA SER A 166 2.96 17.02 12.26
C SER A 166 3.07 16.91 13.78
N GLY A 167 4.22 16.45 14.27
CA GLY A 167 4.66 16.71 15.66
C GLY A 167 4.29 15.67 16.73
N ASN A 168 3.43 14.68 16.46
CA ASN A 168 3.02 13.68 17.46
C ASN A 168 3.60 12.29 17.18
N ASN A 169 3.92 11.55 18.23
CA ASN A 169 4.28 10.14 18.09
C ASN A 169 3.09 9.33 17.58
N LEU A 170 3.36 8.42 16.63
CA LEU A 170 2.39 7.46 16.15
C LEU A 170 2.33 6.29 17.14
N VAL A 171 1.14 5.95 17.62
CA VAL A 171 0.92 4.78 18.48
C VAL A 171 0.29 3.66 17.66
N ILE A 172 0.99 2.54 17.54
CA ILE A 172 0.47 1.34 16.87
C ILE A 172 0.08 0.33 17.96
N THR A 173 -1.13 -0.21 17.87
CA THR A 173 -1.58 -1.34 18.67
C THR A 173 -1.33 -2.61 17.86
N VAL A 174 -0.55 -3.54 18.40
CA VAL A 174 -0.21 -4.81 17.73
C VAL A 174 -0.67 -6.00 18.57
N PHE A 175 -1.01 -7.09 17.90
CA PHE A 175 -1.21 -8.41 18.48
C PHE A 175 0.05 -9.24 18.27
N ARG A 176 0.66 -9.68 19.37
CA ARG A 176 1.91 -10.43 19.41
C ARG A 176 1.78 -11.58 20.40
N GLN A 177 1.95 -12.81 19.94
CA GLN A 177 1.95 -14.02 20.81
C GLN A 177 0.74 -14.07 21.76
N GLY A 178 -0.46 -13.76 21.27
CA GLY A 178 -1.69 -13.79 22.06
C GLY A 178 -1.94 -12.54 22.92
N GLN A 179 -1.08 -11.54 22.88
CA GLN A 179 -1.19 -10.30 23.68
C GLN A 179 -1.32 -9.07 22.82
N THR A 180 -2.07 -8.09 23.29
CA THR A 180 -2.16 -6.77 22.68
C THR A 180 -1.14 -5.81 23.30
N ILE A 181 -0.25 -5.25 22.49
CA ILE A 181 0.85 -4.39 22.89
C ILE A 181 0.74 -3.04 22.16
N LYS A 182 1.08 -1.94 22.82
CA LYS A 182 1.19 -0.62 22.21
C LYS A 182 2.66 -0.28 21.97
N LEU A 183 2.98 0.06 20.72
CA LEU A 183 4.30 0.52 20.32
C LEU A 183 4.21 2.00 19.92
N ALA A 184 5.13 2.82 20.42
CA ALA A 184 5.22 4.21 20.01
C ALA A 184 6.26 4.34 18.88
N ILE A 185 5.85 4.89 17.76
CA ILE A 185 6.72 5.22 16.63
C ILE A 185 7.05 6.72 16.74
N PRO A 186 8.31 7.09 17.00
CA PRO A 186 8.70 8.50 16.99
C PRO A 186 8.51 9.08 15.61
N ASN A 187 7.97 10.30 15.55
CA ASN A 187 7.84 11.01 14.28
C ASN A 187 9.24 11.25 13.70
N PRO A 188 9.52 10.86 12.46
CA PRO A 188 10.75 11.29 11.80
C PRO A 188 10.69 12.81 11.58
N GLN A 189 11.62 13.54 12.21
CA GLN A 189 11.84 14.96 11.95
C GLN A 189 12.31 15.19 10.51
#